data_403306e771dec53e46c72a5f7f5788df
#
_entry.id   403306e771dec53e46c72a5f7f5788df
#
_cell.length_a   1.000
_cell.length_b   1.000
_cell.length_c   1.000
_cell.angle_alpha   90.00
_cell.angle_beta   90.00
_cell.angle_gamma   90.00
#
_symmetry.space_group_name_H-M   'P 1'
#
loop_
_entity.id
_entity.type
_entity.pdbx_description
1 polymer ?
#
loop_
_entity_poly.entity_id
_entity_poly.type
_entity_poly.pdbx_seq_one_letter_code
_entity_poly.pdbx_strand_id
1 'polypeptide(L)'
;KNPQAVYDHGDTKKHRYLTIAMGLLVFLSVDVVIESMSFKDLKEAFWNFPKNENVLRIEVMPQQYAWNFRYAGEDGQFGTADDIVPPQNILHIPVNTPVVVQLTTYDVIHSFYLPNFRVKQDATPGMVTALWFQATETGSFEIACAELCGNSHFKMKGYLTVESEEKFN
;
A
#
# COMPACT_ATOMS: atom_id res chain seq x y z
N LYS A 1 -25.07 15.06 48.28
CA LYS A 1 -24.20 15.93 47.48
C LYS A 1 -22.94 16.20 48.30
N ASN A 2 -21.76 15.94 47.77
CA ASN A 2 -20.51 16.30 48.39
C ASN A 2 -20.27 17.81 48.19
N PRO A 3 -20.39 18.63 49.22
CA PRO A 3 -20.35 20.10 49.07
C PRO A 3 -18.93 20.67 48.89
N GLN A 4 -17.91 19.81 49.01
CA GLN A 4 -16.51 20.21 48.86
C GLN A 4 -15.81 19.30 47.86
N ALA A 5 -15.08 19.89 46.93
CA ALA A 5 -14.19 19.14 46.05
C ALA A 5 -13.02 18.58 46.88
N VAL A 6 -12.80 17.29 46.79
CA VAL A 6 -11.62 16.62 47.33
C VAL A 6 -10.53 16.62 46.27
N TYR A 7 -9.44 17.29 46.52
CA TYR A 7 -8.29 17.24 45.64
C TYR A 7 -7.44 15.99 45.98
N ASP A 8 -7.33 15.10 45.00
CA ASP A 8 -6.57 13.87 45.16
C ASP A 8 -5.51 13.81 44.06
N HIS A 9 -4.26 13.67 44.42
CA HIS A 9 -3.13 13.57 43.50
C HIS A 9 -3.00 12.21 42.83
N GLY A 10 -3.83 11.23 43.17
CA GLY A 10 -3.79 9.89 42.63
C GLY A 10 -2.65 9.02 43.16
N ASP A 11 -1.98 9.44 44.23
CA ASP A 11 -0.79 8.78 44.78
C ASP A 11 -1.10 7.74 45.87
N THR A 12 -2.37 7.61 46.26
CA THR A 12 -2.78 6.58 47.21
C THR A 12 -2.62 5.18 46.62
N LYS A 13 -2.36 4.18 47.46
CA LYS A 13 -2.26 2.76 47.05
C LYS A 13 -3.49 2.32 46.23
N LYS A 14 -4.68 2.75 46.64
CA LYS A 14 -5.93 2.43 45.95
C LYS A 14 -5.96 2.98 44.52
N HIS A 15 -5.59 4.24 44.34
CA HIS A 15 -5.56 4.86 43.01
C HIS A 15 -4.48 4.22 42.13
N ARG A 16 -3.32 3.90 42.68
CA ARG A 16 -2.26 3.20 41.97
C ARG A 16 -2.72 1.83 41.45
N TYR A 17 -3.36 1.03 42.31
CA TYR A 17 -3.93 -0.28 41.88
C TYR A 17 -5.04 -0.11 40.84
N LEU A 18 -5.91 0.89 41.01
CA LEU A 18 -6.97 1.18 40.03
C LEU A 18 -6.38 1.56 38.67
N THR A 19 -5.39 2.43 38.65
CA THR A 19 -4.70 2.85 37.41
C THR A 19 -4.04 1.67 36.71
N ILE A 20 -3.33 0.81 37.46
CA ILE A 20 -2.72 -0.41 36.91
C ILE A 20 -3.79 -1.36 36.37
N ALA A 21 -4.86 -1.59 37.13
CA ALA A 21 -5.94 -2.48 36.70
C ALA A 21 -6.64 -1.96 35.44
N MET A 22 -6.91 -0.67 35.37
CA MET A 22 -7.49 -0.03 34.17
C MET A 22 -6.55 -0.12 32.97
N GLY A 23 -5.26 0.16 33.16
CA GLY A 23 -4.25 0.03 32.11
C GLY A 23 -4.15 -1.41 31.60
N LEU A 24 -4.10 -2.39 32.48
CA LEU A 24 -4.10 -3.80 32.10
C LEU A 24 -5.40 -4.22 31.40
N LEU A 25 -6.55 -3.73 31.87
CA LEU A 25 -7.83 -4.02 31.23
C LEU A 25 -7.85 -3.52 29.79
N VAL A 26 -7.46 -2.28 29.55
CA VAL A 26 -7.41 -1.69 28.19
C VAL A 26 -6.40 -2.46 27.34
N PHE A 27 -5.18 -2.66 27.82
CA PHE A 27 -4.14 -3.38 27.09
C PHE A 27 -4.59 -4.78 26.67
N LEU A 28 -5.13 -5.59 27.61
CA LEU A 28 -5.52 -6.95 27.31
C LEU A 28 -6.80 -7.06 26.45
N SER A 29 -7.74 -6.12 26.60
CA SER A 29 -9.01 -6.19 25.88
C SER A 29 -9.00 -5.45 24.51
N VAL A 30 -8.14 -4.48 24.33
CA VAL A 30 -8.10 -3.64 23.13
C VAL A 30 -6.79 -3.86 22.36
N ASP A 31 -5.64 -3.57 22.99
CA ASP A 31 -4.37 -3.55 22.27
C ASP A 31 -3.98 -4.96 21.79
N VAL A 32 -4.07 -5.98 22.64
CA VAL A 32 -3.76 -7.37 22.25
C VAL A 32 -4.65 -7.86 21.12
N VAL A 33 -5.93 -7.48 21.12
CA VAL A 33 -6.87 -7.85 20.04
C VAL A 33 -6.50 -7.13 18.74
N ILE A 34 -6.28 -5.81 18.80
CA ILE A 34 -5.90 -5.02 17.61
C ILE A 34 -4.58 -5.51 17.06
N GLU A 35 -3.56 -5.72 17.90
CA GLU A 35 -2.25 -6.21 17.45
C GLU A 35 -2.34 -7.57 16.78
N SER A 36 -3.13 -8.49 17.34
CA SER A 36 -3.32 -9.83 16.79
C SER A 36 -3.97 -9.78 15.39
N MET A 37 -4.96 -8.92 15.20
CA MET A 37 -5.62 -8.71 13.91
C MET A 37 -4.69 -8.01 12.92
N SER A 38 -4.05 -6.92 13.34
CA SER A 38 -3.14 -6.13 12.52
C SER A 38 -1.93 -6.93 12.06
N PHE A 39 -1.41 -7.83 12.90
CA PHE A 39 -0.28 -8.67 12.54
C PHE A 39 -0.62 -9.64 11.39
N LYS A 40 -1.85 -10.17 11.38
CA LYS A 40 -2.34 -11.01 10.29
C LYS A 40 -2.40 -10.22 8.98
N ASP A 41 -3.00 -9.03 9.03
CA ASP A 41 -3.16 -8.17 7.85
C ASP A 41 -1.81 -7.68 7.33
N LEU A 42 -0.90 -7.30 8.24
CA LEU A 42 0.47 -6.90 7.90
C LEU A 42 1.24 -8.04 7.19
N LYS A 43 1.11 -9.26 7.71
CA LYS A 43 1.75 -10.43 7.12
C LYS A 43 1.23 -10.71 5.72
N GLU A 44 -0.07 -10.59 5.50
CA GLU A 44 -0.70 -10.80 4.20
C GLU A 44 -0.30 -9.69 3.21
N ALA A 45 -0.37 -8.43 3.62
CA ALA A 45 -0.12 -7.29 2.74
C ALA A 45 1.36 -7.10 2.36
N PHE A 46 2.31 -7.40 3.28
CA PHE A 46 3.71 -7.02 3.09
C PHE A 46 4.71 -8.18 3.07
N TRP A 47 4.34 -9.38 3.55
CA TRP A 47 5.28 -10.50 3.63
C TRP A 47 4.88 -11.72 2.79
N ASN A 48 3.58 -11.94 2.62
CA ASN A 48 3.07 -13.07 1.85
C ASN A 48 2.66 -12.65 0.44
N PHE A 49 3.65 -12.29 -0.37
CA PHE A 49 3.40 -11.99 -1.79
C PHE A 49 2.93 -13.25 -2.52
N PRO A 50 1.95 -13.14 -3.43
CA PRO A 50 1.51 -14.25 -4.26
C PRO A 50 2.66 -14.74 -5.13
N LYS A 51 2.81 -16.09 -5.23
CA LYS A 51 3.91 -16.75 -5.94
C LYS A 51 3.43 -17.70 -7.04
N ASN A 52 2.15 -17.68 -7.32
CA ASN A 52 1.53 -18.58 -8.31
C ASN A 52 2.00 -18.24 -9.73
N GLU A 53 1.81 -19.15 -10.67
CA GLU A 53 2.14 -18.95 -12.08
C GLU A 53 1.29 -17.86 -12.76
N ASN A 54 0.08 -17.58 -12.23
CA ASN A 54 -0.84 -16.57 -12.75
C ASN A 54 -0.68 -15.18 -12.10
N VAL A 55 0.52 -14.80 -11.67
CA VAL A 55 0.78 -13.48 -11.10
C VAL A 55 1.28 -12.54 -12.18
N LEU A 56 0.56 -11.44 -12.40
CA LEU A 56 1.03 -10.37 -13.27
C LEU A 56 2.13 -9.58 -12.55
N ARG A 57 3.31 -9.49 -13.16
CA ARG A 57 4.44 -8.73 -12.62
C ARG A 57 4.62 -7.43 -13.38
N ILE A 58 4.65 -6.33 -12.63
CA ILE A 58 4.76 -4.98 -13.19
C ILE A 58 5.89 -4.25 -12.47
N GLU A 59 6.76 -3.60 -13.22
CA GLU A 59 7.70 -2.63 -12.70
C GLU A 59 7.13 -1.23 -12.91
N VAL A 60 7.20 -0.39 -11.87
CA VAL A 60 6.76 1.00 -11.88
C VAL A 60 7.97 1.89 -11.63
N MET A 61 8.26 2.75 -12.58
CA MET A 61 9.42 3.65 -12.61
C MET A 61 8.95 5.10 -12.80
N PRO A 62 8.47 5.77 -11.74
CA PRO A 62 8.10 7.18 -11.83
C PRO A 62 9.30 8.08 -12.11
N GLN A 63 8.97 9.21 -12.71
CA GLN A 63 9.85 10.36 -12.86
C GLN A 63 9.03 11.64 -12.72
N GLN A 64 9.67 12.79 -12.59
CA GLN A 64 8.99 14.08 -12.58
C GLN A 64 8.48 14.42 -14.01
N TYR A 65 7.20 14.35 -14.35
CA TYR A 65 6.03 14.07 -13.54
C TYR A 65 5.15 13.04 -14.26
N ALA A 66 5.65 11.85 -14.46
CA ALA A 66 4.99 10.78 -15.21
C ALA A 66 5.24 9.42 -14.57
N TRP A 67 4.31 8.50 -14.79
CA TRP A 67 4.40 7.10 -14.44
C TRP A 67 4.87 6.29 -15.64
N ASN A 68 5.99 5.59 -15.51
CA ASN A 68 6.45 4.62 -16.49
C ASN A 68 6.18 3.22 -15.96
N PHE A 69 5.74 2.34 -16.83
CA PHE A 69 5.39 0.97 -16.51
C PHE A 69 6.15 0.01 -17.43
N ARG A 70 6.37 -1.19 -16.93
CA ARG A 70 6.93 -2.31 -17.67
C ARG A 70 6.28 -3.58 -17.15
N TYR A 71 5.75 -4.40 -18.04
CA TYR A 71 5.30 -5.74 -17.70
C TYR A 71 6.46 -6.70 -17.95
N ALA A 72 6.72 -7.59 -17.01
CA ALA A 72 7.58 -8.73 -17.25
C ALA A 72 6.91 -9.63 -18.29
N GLY A 73 7.63 -10.00 -19.31
CA GLY A 73 7.14 -10.88 -20.35
C GLY A 73 6.86 -12.31 -19.84
N GLU A 74 6.89 -13.28 -20.74
CA GLU A 74 6.62 -14.68 -20.40
C GLU A 74 7.64 -15.28 -19.44
N ASP A 75 8.87 -14.76 -19.44
CA ASP A 75 9.94 -15.24 -18.55
C ASP A 75 9.80 -14.71 -17.09
N GLY A 76 8.88 -13.76 -16.85
CA GLY A 76 8.61 -13.17 -15.53
C GLY A 76 9.76 -12.34 -14.97
N GLN A 77 10.74 -11.94 -15.80
CA GLN A 77 11.88 -11.13 -15.42
C GLN A 77 11.80 -9.75 -16.09
N PHE A 78 12.34 -8.72 -15.45
CA PHE A 78 12.43 -7.39 -16.04
C PHE A 78 13.79 -7.15 -16.70
N GLY A 79 13.80 -6.36 -17.77
CA GLY A 79 14.99 -6.02 -18.53
C GLY A 79 15.33 -7.04 -19.62
N THR A 80 14.37 -7.84 -20.05
CA THR A 80 14.49 -8.85 -21.10
C THR A 80 13.84 -8.40 -22.40
N ALA A 81 14.01 -9.17 -23.48
CA ALA A 81 13.56 -8.78 -24.81
C ALA A 81 12.03 -8.91 -25.00
N ASP A 82 11.36 -9.65 -24.14
CA ASP A 82 9.91 -9.90 -24.14
C ASP A 82 9.13 -8.94 -23.23
N ASP A 83 9.81 -7.99 -22.54
CA ASP A 83 9.16 -6.95 -21.77
C ASP A 83 8.21 -6.10 -22.62
N ILE A 84 7.04 -5.80 -22.07
CA ILE A 84 6.05 -4.91 -22.70
C ILE A 84 6.07 -3.57 -21.97
N VAL A 85 6.30 -2.50 -22.71
CA VAL A 85 6.33 -1.12 -22.18
C VAL A 85 5.12 -0.35 -22.73
N PRO A 86 4.09 -0.11 -21.93
CA PRO A 86 2.92 0.66 -22.35
C PRO A 86 3.23 2.17 -22.41
N PRO A 87 2.31 2.97 -22.98
CA PRO A 87 2.43 4.43 -22.92
C PRO A 87 2.49 4.95 -21.48
N GLN A 88 3.18 6.07 -21.28
CA GLN A 88 3.26 6.71 -19.96
C GLN A 88 1.88 7.00 -19.37
N ASN A 89 1.77 6.89 -18.07
CA ASN A 89 0.56 7.16 -17.29
C ASN A 89 -0.63 6.23 -17.57
N ILE A 90 -0.45 5.18 -18.34
CA ILE A 90 -1.51 4.22 -18.68
C ILE A 90 -1.08 2.82 -18.25
N LEU A 91 -1.89 2.20 -17.41
CA LEU A 91 -1.68 0.85 -16.91
C LEU A 91 -2.94 0.01 -17.13
N HIS A 92 -2.80 -1.18 -17.69
CA HIS A 92 -3.89 -2.13 -17.88
C HIS A 92 -3.60 -3.38 -17.05
N ILE A 93 -4.62 -3.95 -16.42
CA ILE A 93 -4.51 -5.23 -15.70
C ILE A 93 -5.77 -6.06 -15.88
N PRO A 94 -5.69 -7.38 -15.82
CA PRO A 94 -6.88 -8.23 -15.83
C PRO A 94 -7.54 -8.28 -14.44
N VAL A 95 -8.86 -8.39 -14.43
CA VAL A 95 -9.65 -8.59 -13.22
C VAL A 95 -9.36 -9.96 -12.60
N ASN A 96 -9.47 -10.08 -11.26
CA ASN A 96 -9.25 -11.31 -10.50
C ASN A 96 -7.85 -11.93 -10.61
N THR A 97 -6.88 -11.20 -11.14
CA THR A 97 -5.50 -11.64 -11.24
C THR A 97 -4.66 -10.91 -10.18
N PRO A 98 -3.88 -11.61 -9.37
CA PRO A 98 -2.94 -10.98 -8.45
C PRO A 98 -1.86 -10.21 -9.23
N VAL A 99 -1.64 -8.97 -8.83
CA VAL A 99 -0.63 -8.08 -9.43
C VAL A 99 0.45 -7.80 -8.41
N VAL A 100 1.68 -8.14 -8.73
CA VAL A 100 2.86 -7.77 -7.95
C VAL A 100 3.57 -6.62 -8.65
N VAL A 101 3.69 -5.52 -7.93
CA VAL A 101 4.33 -4.30 -8.42
C VAL A 101 5.69 -4.14 -7.74
N GLN A 102 6.75 -4.03 -8.53
CA GLN A 102 8.06 -3.56 -8.07
C GLN A 102 8.20 -2.08 -8.39
N LEU A 103 8.71 -1.31 -7.43
CA LEU A 103 8.86 0.14 -7.58
C LEU A 103 10.32 0.52 -7.43
N THR A 104 10.78 1.28 -8.40
CA THR A 104 12.03 2.06 -8.34
C THR A 104 11.72 3.47 -8.85
N THR A 105 12.68 4.36 -8.92
CA THR A 105 12.45 5.71 -9.47
C THR A 105 13.66 6.18 -10.25
N TYR A 106 13.42 7.03 -11.26
CA TYR A 106 14.49 7.61 -12.06
C TYR A 106 15.13 8.85 -11.42
N ASP A 107 14.42 9.52 -10.49
CA ASP A 107 14.86 10.82 -9.98
C ASP A 107 14.66 10.99 -8.46
N VAL A 108 13.52 11.49 -8.03
CA VAL A 108 13.20 11.78 -6.63
C VAL A 108 12.26 10.73 -6.03
N ILE A 109 11.92 10.86 -4.76
CA ILE A 109 10.91 10.00 -4.13
C ILE A 109 9.53 10.35 -4.72
N HIS A 110 8.79 9.31 -5.09
CA HIS A 110 7.38 9.35 -5.45
C HIS A 110 6.64 8.31 -4.62
N SER A 111 5.32 8.36 -4.56
CA SER A 111 4.51 7.33 -3.92
C SER A 111 3.42 6.84 -4.86
N PHE A 112 3.51 5.59 -5.28
CA PHE A 112 2.49 4.95 -6.12
C PHE A 112 1.27 4.67 -5.26
N TYR A 113 0.18 5.33 -5.57
CA TYR A 113 -1.04 5.26 -4.79
C TYR A 113 -2.25 4.96 -5.68
N LEU A 114 -2.97 3.91 -5.33
CA LEU A 114 -4.25 3.53 -5.90
C LEU A 114 -5.36 3.80 -4.87
N PRO A 115 -6.01 4.98 -4.90
CA PRO A 115 -6.99 5.38 -3.89
C PRO A 115 -8.13 4.38 -3.71
N ASN A 116 -8.69 3.90 -4.82
CA ASN A 116 -9.81 2.95 -4.81
C ASN A 116 -9.44 1.57 -4.26
N PHE A 117 -8.17 1.18 -4.33
CA PHE A 117 -7.65 -0.08 -3.81
C PHE A 117 -7.09 0.06 -2.38
N ARG A 118 -6.91 1.27 -1.89
CA ARG A 118 -6.31 1.61 -0.59
C ARG A 118 -4.91 1.02 -0.41
N VAL A 119 -4.15 0.93 -1.50
CA VAL A 119 -2.75 0.51 -1.48
C VAL A 119 -1.84 1.66 -1.88
N LYS A 120 -0.73 1.77 -1.18
CA LYS A 120 0.27 2.81 -1.40
C LYS A 120 1.66 2.29 -1.07
N GLN A 121 2.65 2.64 -1.91
CA GLN A 121 4.05 2.30 -1.66
C GLN A 121 4.96 3.35 -2.26
N ASP A 122 5.96 3.75 -1.51
CA ASP A 122 6.95 4.73 -1.96
C ASP A 122 7.96 4.09 -2.92
N ALA A 123 8.24 4.84 -4.00
CA ALA A 123 9.33 4.58 -4.93
C ALA A 123 10.51 5.46 -4.54
N THR A 124 11.54 4.87 -3.93
CA THR A 124 12.67 5.58 -3.33
C THR A 124 13.92 5.39 -4.19
N PRO A 125 14.70 6.45 -4.48
CA PRO A 125 15.95 6.33 -5.23
C PRO A 125 16.92 5.32 -4.60
N GLY A 126 17.48 4.44 -5.42
CA GLY A 126 18.44 3.42 -4.99
C GLY A 126 17.84 2.23 -4.24
N MET A 127 16.52 2.15 -4.14
CA MET A 127 15.81 1.02 -3.52
C MET A 127 14.82 0.40 -4.51
N VAL A 128 14.58 -0.90 -4.34
CA VAL A 128 13.46 -1.59 -4.96
C VAL A 128 12.47 -1.93 -3.86
N THR A 129 11.31 -1.30 -3.89
CA THR A 129 10.19 -1.59 -2.99
C THR A 129 9.14 -2.40 -3.72
N ALA A 130 8.20 -3.00 -3.02
CA ALA A 130 7.16 -3.80 -3.65
C ALA A 130 5.83 -3.70 -2.89
N LEU A 131 4.75 -3.86 -3.64
CA LEU A 131 3.40 -4.09 -3.13
C LEU A 131 2.68 -5.12 -4.01
N TRP A 132 1.58 -5.63 -3.53
CA TRP A 132 0.69 -6.45 -4.35
C TRP A 132 -0.77 -6.10 -4.08
N PHE A 133 -1.61 -6.34 -5.07
CA PHE A 133 -3.06 -6.18 -4.96
C PHE A 133 -3.77 -7.06 -5.99
N GLN A 134 -5.08 -7.18 -5.85
CA GLN A 134 -5.93 -7.89 -6.82
C GLN A 134 -7.20 -7.07 -7.02
N ALA A 135 -7.50 -6.75 -8.28
CA ALA A 135 -8.74 -6.09 -8.64
C ALA A 135 -9.89 -7.10 -8.70
N THR A 136 -11.01 -6.78 -8.09
CA THR A 136 -12.22 -7.64 -8.07
C THR A 136 -13.30 -7.18 -9.05
N GLU A 137 -13.18 -5.96 -9.59
CA GLU A 137 -14.14 -5.36 -10.51
C GLU A 137 -13.42 -4.69 -11.67
N THR A 138 -14.02 -4.74 -12.86
CA THR A 138 -13.53 -3.99 -14.03
C THR A 138 -13.86 -2.52 -13.93
N GLY A 139 -13.03 -1.67 -14.52
CA GLY A 139 -13.25 -0.22 -14.49
C GLY A 139 -12.00 0.57 -14.79
N SER A 140 -12.13 1.90 -14.72
CA SER A 140 -11.02 2.83 -14.83
C SER A 140 -10.82 3.56 -13.52
N PHE A 141 -9.59 3.56 -13.01
CA PHE A 141 -9.21 4.08 -11.70
C PHE A 141 -8.02 5.03 -11.83
N GLU A 142 -7.89 5.93 -10.88
CA GLU A 142 -6.77 6.87 -10.86
C GLU A 142 -5.53 6.26 -10.17
N ILE A 143 -4.36 6.58 -10.74
CA ILE A 143 -3.06 6.40 -10.09
C ILE A 143 -2.60 7.80 -9.68
N ALA A 144 -2.38 8.02 -8.39
CA ALA A 144 -1.94 9.31 -7.85
C ALA A 144 -0.52 9.22 -7.30
N CYS A 145 0.20 10.33 -7.30
CA CYS A 145 1.42 10.47 -6.54
C CYS A 145 1.08 10.97 -5.14
N ALA A 146 1.45 10.22 -4.11
CA ALA A 146 1.14 10.54 -2.72
C ALA A 146 2.38 11.00 -1.90
N GLU A 147 3.49 11.31 -2.57
CA GLU A 147 4.70 11.91 -1.99
C GLU A 147 5.11 13.15 -2.77
N LEU A 148 5.42 14.25 -2.06
CA LEU A 148 5.80 15.52 -2.70
C LEU A 148 7.08 15.34 -3.53
N CYS A 149 6.94 15.33 -4.85
CA CYS A 149 8.01 15.06 -5.79
C CYS A 149 8.47 16.28 -6.61
N GLY A 150 7.99 17.48 -6.30
CA GLY A 150 8.38 18.73 -6.96
C GLY A 150 7.19 19.61 -7.36
N ASN A 151 7.44 20.64 -8.15
CA ASN A 151 6.46 21.71 -8.44
C ASN A 151 5.16 21.23 -9.11
N SER A 152 5.21 20.21 -9.94
CA SER A 152 4.02 19.66 -10.62
C SER A 152 3.50 18.37 -9.98
N HIS A 153 3.89 18.08 -8.75
CA HIS A 153 3.40 16.94 -7.99
C HIS A 153 1.87 16.79 -8.05
N PHE A 154 1.14 17.87 -7.89
CA PHE A 154 -0.33 17.89 -7.91
C PHE A 154 -0.95 17.48 -9.27
N LYS A 155 -0.18 17.47 -10.34
CA LYS A 155 -0.61 17.04 -11.69
C LYS A 155 -0.19 15.60 -12.02
N MET A 156 0.70 15.01 -11.21
CA MET A 156 1.26 13.69 -11.47
C MET A 156 0.22 12.61 -11.20
N LYS A 157 -0.48 12.21 -12.25
CA LYS A 157 -1.48 11.15 -12.22
C LYS A 157 -1.34 10.22 -13.41
N GLY A 158 -1.85 9.01 -13.24
CA GLY A 158 -2.02 8.02 -14.28
C GLY A 158 -3.40 7.39 -14.21
N TYR A 159 -3.65 6.45 -15.10
CA TYR A 159 -4.92 5.71 -15.18
C TYR A 159 -4.65 4.22 -15.19
N LEU A 160 -5.34 3.53 -14.30
CA LEU A 160 -5.39 2.09 -14.24
C LEU A 160 -6.71 1.63 -14.86
N THR A 161 -6.65 0.84 -15.92
CA THR A 161 -7.83 0.17 -16.49
C THR A 161 -7.80 -1.29 -16.10
N VAL A 162 -8.84 -1.74 -15.41
CA VAL A 162 -9.05 -3.14 -15.09
C VAL A 162 -10.00 -3.73 -16.14
N GLU A 163 -9.54 -4.73 -16.86
CA GLU A 163 -10.25 -5.33 -17.99
C GLU A 163 -10.60 -6.79 -17.71
N SER A 164 -11.52 -7.35 -18.49
CA SER A 164 -11.70 -8.80 -18.52
C SER A 164 -10.44 -9.48 -19.06
N GLU A 165 -10.20 -10.71 -18.65
CA GLU A 165 -9.03 -11.48 -19.11
C GLU A 165 -8.99 -11.60 -20.64
N GLU A 166 -10.17 -11.80 -21.28
CA GLU A 166 -10.31 -11.88 -22.73
C GLU A 166 -9.89 -10.61 -23.49
N LYS A 167 -10.02 -9.46 -22.83
CA LYS A 167 -9.69 -8.16 -23.45
C LYS A 167 -8.24 -7.75 -23.16
N PHE A 168 -7.69 -8.23 -22.07
CA PHE A 168 -6.31 -7.96 -21.67
C PHE A 168 -5.32 -8.75 -22.54
N ASN A 169 -5.63 -10.02 -22.88
CA ASN A 169 -4.85 -10.90 -23.76
C ASN A 169 -5.05 -10.53 -25.24
#